data_d549b354bf954b643b6a6312976baeb5
#
_entry.id   d549b354bf954b643b6a6312976baeb5
#
_cell.length_a   1.000
_cell.length_b   1.000
_cell.length_c   1.000
_cell.angle_alpha   90.00
_cell.angle_beta   90.00
_cell.angle_gamma   90.00
#
_symmetry.space_group_name_H-M   'P 1'
#
loop_
_entity.id
_entity.type
_entity.pdbx_description
1 polymer ?
#
loop_
_entity_poly.entity_id
_entity_poly.type
_entity_poly.pdbx_seq_one_letter_code
_entity_poly.pdbx_strand_id
1 'polypeptide(L)'
;MFLEGFSVYRSYLRSFLEKTRVTMHVFRAGENKSAVEPYLRDDMSDEEREVVSRWLEVLWVTYTELAESGRELPAGTLDQFIASFAAQLDASDNDLAETMLAAGWVDMLADHAQMEDALAEWVGVTDEDGYAEFISLDRYVEDVKMSRSLTEENLPLIAIIPVEGTLIPGDSEEG
;
A
#
# COMPACT_ATOMS: atom_id res chain seq x y z
N MET A 1 5.78 -9.40 1.33
CA MET A 1 6.24 -8.32 2.25
C MET A 1 7.11 -7.37 1.47
N PHE A 2 6.89 -6.06 1.57
CA PHE A 2 7.70 -5.07 0.87
C PHE A 2 8.82 -4.58 1.78
N LEU A 3 10.07 -4.83 1.38
CA LEU A 3 11.27 -4.43 2.12
C LEU A 3 11.98 -3.21 1.49
N GLU A 4 11.44 -2.71 0.37
CA GLU A 4 12.09 -1.67 -0.45
C GLU A 4 11.73 -0.24 -0.01
N GLY A 5 10.84 -0.10 0.96
CA GLY A 5 10.31 1.20 1.38
C GLY A 5 9.26 1.74 0.39
N PHE A 6 8.86 2.98 0.63
CA PHE A 6 7.92 3.69 -0.25
C PHE A 6 8.63 4.80 -1.01
N SER A 7 8.24 5.01 -2.26
CA SER A 7 8.83 6.03 -3.11
C SER A 7 7.78 6.70 -4.00
N VAL A 8 8.03 7.95 -4.36
CA VAL A 8 7.23 8.72 -5.30
C VAL A 8 8.10 9.20 -6.43
N TYR A 9 7.69 8.91 -7.65
CA TYR A 9 8.34 9.35 -8.86
C TYR A 9 7.44 10.32 -9.61
N ARG A 10 7.99 11.47 -10.01
CA ARG A 10 7.31 12.46 -10.86
C ARG A 10 8.16 12.78 -12.06
N SER A 11 7.50 12.91 -13.22
CA SER A 11 8.16 13.39 -14.44
C SER A 11 8.09 14.91 -14.48
N TYR A 12 9.22 15.57 -14.76
CA TYR A 12 9.33 17.03 -14.92
C TYR A 12 9.57 17.35 -16.37
N LEU A 13 8.83 18.28 -16.93
CA LEU A 13 8.71 18.48 -18.37
C LEU A 13 9.19 19.84 -18.83
N ARG A 14 9.67 20.74 -17.97
CA ARG A 14 10.07 22.11 -18.33
C ARG A 14 11.05 22.11 -19.50
N SER A 15 12.20 21.45 -19.38
CA SER A 15 13.20 21.41 -20.45
C SER A 15 12.68 20.79 -21.76
N PHE A 16 11.78 19.81 -21.67
CA PHE A 16 11.12 19.23 -22.84
C PHE A 16 10.18 20.25 -23.51
N LEU A 17 9.35 20.95 -22.74
CA LEU A 17 8.44 21.97 -23.23
C LEU A 17 9.19 23.14 -23.89
N GLU A 18 10.30 23.58 -23.28
CA GLU A 18 11.18 24.60 -23.87
C GLU A 18 11.74 24.17 -25.25
N LYS A 19 12.22 22.92 -25.35
CA LYS A 19 12.74 22.36 -26.63
C LYS A 19 11.65 22.26 -27.70
N THR A 20 10.42 21.95 -27.31
CA THR A 20 9.28 21.85 -28.22
C THR A 20 8.60 23.21 -28.48
N ARG A 21 9.11 24.28 -27.88
CA ARG A 21 8.55 25.64 -27.95
C ARG A 21 7.11 25.74 -27.48
N VAL A 22 6.74 24.93 -26.50
CA VAL A 22 5.45 24.96 -25.80
C VAL A 22 5.58 25.82 -24.55
N THR A 23 4.77 26.87 -24.43
CA THR A 23 4.73 27.71 -23.23
C THR A 23 3.52 27.36 -22.40
N MET A 24 3.76 26.97 -21.13
CA MET A 24 2.70 26.74 -20.16
C MET A 24 2.41 28.02 -19.38
N HIS A 25 1.17 28.49 -19.45
CA HIS A 25 0.68 29.60 -18.65
C HIS A 25 -0.06 29.05 -17.42
N VAL A 26 0.55 29.22 -16.25
CA VAL A 26 0.00 28.69 -15.00
C VAL A 26 -0.53 29.83 -14.15
N PHE A 27 -1.80 29.75 -13.82
CA PHE A 27 -2.47 30.65 -12.88
C PHE A 27 -2.74 29.88 -11.59
N ARG A 28 -2.06 30.28 -10.52
CA ARG A 28 -2.24 29.65 -9.19
C ARG A 28 -2.56 30.71 -8.16
N ALA A 29 -3.45 30.37 -7.23
CA ALA A 29 -3.73 31.16 -6.05
C ALA A 29 -3.52 30.31 -4.80
N GLY A 30 -2.83 30.83 -3.80
CA GLY A 30 -2.45 30.15 -2.56
C GLY A 30 -1.05 29.54 -2.61
N GLU A 31 -0.55 29.24 -1.42
CA GLU A 31 0.75 28.61 -1.18
C GLU A 31 0.67 27.09 -1.35
N ASN A 32 1.81 26.42 -1.52
CA ASN A 32 1.97 24.95 -1.57
C ASN A 32 1.17 24.23 -2.67
N LYS A 33 1.03 24.84 -3.85
CA LYS A 33 0.42 24.20 -5.02
C LYS A 33 1.48 23.60 -5.95
N SER A 34 2.03 22.46 -5.56
CA SER A 34 3.07 21.72 -6.28
C SER A 34 2.55 20.97 -7.52
N ALA A 35 1.22 20.85 -7.70
CA ALA A 35 0.61 20.14 -8.83
C ALA A 35 1.07 20.64 -10.21
N VAL A 36 1.52 21.89 -10.32
CA VAL A 36 1.99 22.52 -11.56
C VAL A 36 3.52 22.50 -11.75
N GLU A 37 4.26 22.12 -10.73
CA GLU A 37 5.73 22.02 -10.77
C GLU A 37 6.25 21.18 -11.94
N PRO A 38 5.61 20.04 -12.30
CA PRO A 38 6.05 19.24 -13.44
C PRO A 38 6.19 20.00 -14.76
N TYR A 39 5.46 21.08 -14.92
CA TYR A 39 5.51 21.92 -16.14
C TYR A 39 6.46 23.12 -16.03
N LEU A 40 6.83 23.50 -14.80
CA LEU A 40 7.59 24.72 -14.53
C LEU A 40 9.03 24.46 -14.08
N ARG A 41 9.35 23.22 -13.73
CA ARG A 41 10.65 22.82 -13.19
C ARG A 41 11.16 21.55 -13.88
N ASP A 42 12.42 21.23 -13.66
CA ASP A 42 13.05 19.98 -14.10
C ASP A 42 13.30 19.02 -12.91
N ASP A 43 12.95 19.45 -11.70
CA ASP A 43 13.10 18.70 -10.46
C ASP A 43 11.99 19.07 -9.45
N MET A 44 11.88 18.29 -8.39
CA MET A 44 10.99 18.56 -7.26
C MET A 44 11.53 19.74 -6.43
N SER A 45 10.65 20.66 -6.04
CA SER A 45 11.03 21.71 -5.08
C SER A 45 11.38 21.14 -3.71
N ASP A 46 12.17 21.87 -2.92
CA ASP A 46 12.53 21.44 -1.58
C ASP A 46 11.29 21.37 -0.67
N GLU A 47 10.36 22.30 -0.85
CA GLU A 47 9.08 22.33 -0.12
C GLU A 47 8.24 21.09 -0.43
N GLU A 48 8.10 20.72 -1.71
CA GLU A 48 7.36 19.51 -2.10
C GLU A 48 8.07 18.25 -1.65
N ARG A 49 9.40 18.22 -1.72
CA ARG A 49 10.22 17.11 -1.23
C ARG A 49 10.00 16.89 0.26
N GLU A 50 9.96 17.96 1.07
CA GLU A 50 9.70 17.87 2.50
C GLU A 50 8.29 17.30 2.78
N VAL A 51 7.27 17.78 2.07
CA VAL A 51 5.89 17.29 2.23
C VAL A 51 5.81 15.80 1.85
N VAL A 52 6.36 15.42 0.68
CA VAL A 52 6.34 14.03 0.21
C VAL A 52 7.11 13.12 1.17
N SER A 53 8.29 13.53 1.63
CA SER A 53 9.10 12.74 2.57
C SER A 53 8.36 12.49 3.88
N ARG A 54 7.69 13.51 4.41
CA ARG A 54 6.96 13.41 5.67
C ARG A 54 5.82 12.39 5.61
N TRP A 55 5.01 12.42 4.55
CA TRP A 55 3.94 11.44 4.46
C TRP A 55 4.42 10.03 4.10
N LEU A 56 5.52 9.90 3.31
CA LEU A 56 6.16 8.60 3.08
C LEU A 56 6.71 8.01 4.39
N GLU A 57 7.30 8.85 5.24
CA GLU A 57 7.77 8.44 6.57
C GLU A 57 6.62 7.92 7.44
N VAL A 58 5.49 8.64 7.49
CA VAL A 58 4.30 8.19 8.22
C VAL A 58 3.79 6.85 7.70
N LEU A 59 3.73 6.67 6.38
CA LEU A 59 3.34 5.39 5.79
C LEU A 59 4.32 4.27 6.16
N TRP A 60 5.63 4.56 6.11
CA TRP A 60 6.66 3.59 6.46
C TRP A 60 6.57 3.16 7.91
N VAL A 61 6.49 4.10 8.84
CA VAL A 61 6.33 3.82 10.27
C VAL A 61 5.07 2.99 10.52
N THR A 62 3.93 3.36 9.93
CA THR A 62 2.69 2.59 10.07
C THR A 62 2.85 1.17 9.53
N TYR A 63 3.51 1.00 8.40
CA TYR A 63 3.76 -0.31 7.82
C TYR A 63 4.66 -1.17 8.70
N THR A 64 5.78 -0.62 9.19
CA THR A 64 6.71 -1.34 10.06
C THR A 64 6.05 -1.77 11.37
N GLU A 65 5.31 -0.87 12.01
CA GLU A 65 4.56 -1.18 13.24
C GLU A 65 3.53 -2.30 13.04
N LEU A 66 2.78 -2.26 11.94
CA LEU A 66 1.81 -3.31 11.62
C LEU A 66 2.47 -4.65 11.32
N ALA A 67 3.57 -4.65 10.56
CA ALA A 67 4.31 -5.86 10.22
C ALA A 67 4.94 -6.50 11.46
N GLU A 68 5.58 -5.71 12.32
CA GLU A 68 6.21 -6.18 13.55
C GLU A 68 5.16 -6.67 14.57
N SER A 69 4.09 -5.92 14.76
CA SER A 69 2.98 -6.30 15.63
C SER A 69 2.29 -7.58 15.17
N GLY A 70 2.03 -7.70 13.86
CA GLY A 70 1.39 -8.90 13.30
C GLY A 70 2.26 -10.17 13.40
N ARG A 71 3.58 -9.99 13.56
CA ARG A 71 4.55 -11.07 13.74
C ARG A 71 5.03 -11.23 15.20
N GLU A 72 4.45 -10.46 16.12
CA GLU A 72 4.87 -10.43 17.55
C GLU A 72 6.37 -10.14 17.73
N LEU A 73 6.94 -9.35 16.79
CA LEU A 73 8.35 -8.96 16.81
C LEU A 73 8.55 -7.64 17.59
N PRO A 74 9.72 -7.44 18.22
CA PRO A 74 10.04 -6.17 18.84
C PRO A 74 10.07 -5.01 17.86
N ALA A 75 9.68 -3.81 18.32
CA ALA A 75 9.75 -2.59 17.52
C ALA A 75 11.18 -2.32 17.01
N GLY A 76 11.28 -1.95 15.73
CA GLY A 76 12.55 -1.69 15.04
C GLY A 76 13.24 -2.94 14.48
N THR A 77 12.63 -4.12 14.59
CA THR A 77 13.17 -5.37 14.04
C THR A 77 13.27 -5.30 12.51
N LEU A 78 12.28 -4.69 11.84
CA LEU A 78 12.29 -4.57 10.38
C LEU A 78 13.42 -3.66 9.89
N ASP A 79 13.62 -2.52 10.51
CA ASP A 79 14.71 -1.60 10.15
C ASP A 79 16.08 -2.24 10.37
N GLN A 80 16.27 -2.99 11.47
CA GLN A 80 17.49 -3.74 11.75
C GLN A 80 17.72 -4.85 10.71
N PHE A 81 16.66 -5.57 10.34
CA PHE A 81 16.71 -6.60 9.31
C PHE A 81 17.15 -6.00 7.96
N ILE A 82 16.53 -4.89 7.54
CA ILE A 82 16.89 -4.20 6.29
C ILE A 82 18.34 -3.72 6.31
N ALA A 83 18.79 -3.12 7.43
CA ALA A 83 20.14 -2.62 7.57
C ALA A 83 21.22 -3.74 7.49
N SER A 84 20.88 -4.95 7.92
CA SER A 84 21.80 -6.10 7.93
C SER A 84 21.48 -7.14 6.84
N PHE A 85 20.53 -6.87 5.95
CA PHE A 85 20.00 -7.82 4.97
C PHE A 85 21.09 -8.52 4.14
N ALA A 86 22.04 -7.77 3.59
CA ALA A 86 23.11 -8.34 2.78
C ALA A 86 23.96 -9.35 3.56
N ALA A 87 24.29 -9.04 4.82
CA ALA A 87 25.05 -9.95 5.66
C ALA A 87 24.26 -11.21 6.06
N GLN A 88 22.95 -11.07 6.28
CA GLN A 88 22.08 -12.21 6.57
C GLN A 88 21.90 -13.10 5.34
N LEU A 89 21.77 -12.51 4.16
CA LEU A 89 21.67 -13.25 2.90
C LEU A 89 22.95 -14.03 2.60
N ASP A 90 24.13 -13.41 2.79
CA ASP A 90 25.42 -14.09 2.66
C ASP A 90 25.55 -15.27 3.64
N ALA A 91 25.06 -15.12 4.87
CA ALA A 91 25.11 -16.18 5.88
C ALA A 91 24.21 -17.37 5.55
N SER A 92 23.22 -17.19 4.69
CA SER A 92 22.28 -18.22 4.19
C SER A 92 22.67 -18.71 2.77
N ASP A 93 23.93 -18.62 2.38
CA ASP A 93 24.41 -19.00 1.05
C ASP A 93 23.61 -18.35 -0.11
N ASN A 94 23.16 -17.11 0.09
CA ASN A 94 22.28 -16.36 -0.81
C ASN A 94 20.87 -16.98 -1.00
N ASP A 95 20.42 -17.78 -0.07
CA ASP A 95 19.04 -18.27 -0.04
C ASP A 95 18.13 -17.26 0.68
N LEU A 96 17.29 -16.57 -0.11
CA LEU A 96 16.35 -15.59 0.42
C LEU A 96 15.28 -16.22 1.30
N ALA A 97 14.80 -17.42 0.94
CA ALA A 97 13.73 -18.09 1.68
C ALA A 97 14.22 -18.49 3.08
N GLU A 98 15.40 -19.09 3.17
CA GLU A 98 16.06 -19.42 4.44
C GLU A 98 16.36 -18.16 5.25
N THR A 99 16.82 -17.07 4.62
CA THR A 99 17.04 -15.77 5.28
C THR A 99 15.76 -15.25 5.93
N MET A 100 14.63 -15.30 5.21
CA MET A 100 13.34 -14.83 5.72
C MET A 100 12.80 -15.70 6.86
N LEU A 101 13.00 -17.04 6.77
CA LEU A 101 12.62 -17.97 7.83
C LEU A 101 13.46 -17.74 9.10
N ALA A 102 14.79 -17.65 8.95
CA ALA A 102 15.70 -17.41 10.07
C ALA A 102 15.43 -16.08 10.79
N ALA A 103 15.02 -15.06 10.04
CA ALA A 103 14.65 -13.76 10.59
C ALA A 103 13.22 -13.68 11.16
N GLY A 104 12.42 -14.75 11.08
CA GLY A 104 11.05 -14.79 11.59
C GLY A 104 10.01 -14.04 10.75
N TRP A 105 10.35 -13.69 9.49
CA TRP A 105 9.42 -13.00 8.59
C TRP A 105 8.47 -13.95 7.85
N VAL A 106 8.76 -15.24 7.82
CA VAL A 106 7.88 -16.31 7.36
C VAL A 106 7.85 -17.44 8.39
N ASP A 107 6.77 -18.22 8.40
CA ASP A 107 6.55 -19.25 9.42
C ASP A 107 7.13 -20.60 8.99
N MET A 108 7.14 -20.85 7.68
CA MET A 108 7.64 -22.10 7.12
C MET A 108 8.05 -21.90 5.67
N LEU A 109 8.93 -22.77 5.19
CA LEU A 109 9.19 -22.95 3.78
C LEU A 109 8.39 -24.17 3.30
N ALA A 110 7.56 -23.98 2.30
CA ALA A 110 6.68 -25.02 1.79
C ALA A 110 6.62 -24.98 0.26
N ASP A 111 6.57 -26.12 -0.36
CA ASP A 111 6.14 -26.22 -1.74
C ASP A 111 4.61 -26.07 -1.85
N HIS A 112 4.10 -26.07 -3.09
CA HIS A 112 2.67 -25.84 -3.34
C HIS A 112 1.79 -26.91 -2.65
N ALA A 113 2.19 -28.17 -2.72
CA ALA A 113 1.42 -29.27 -2.12
C ALA A 113 1.40 -29.16 -0.59
N GLN A 114 2.56 -28.88 0.01
CA GLN A 114 2.68 -28.67 1.47
C GLN A 114 1.86 -27.46 1.93
N MET A 115 1.78 -26.40 1.12
CA MET A 115 0.96 -25.24 1.45
C MET A 115 -0.54 -25.56 1.39
N GLU A 116 -0.98 -26.32 0.38
CA GLU A 116 -2.37 -26.79 0.29
C GLU A 116 -2.76 -27.67 1.47
N ASP A 117 -1.89 -28.62 1.84
CA ASP A 117 -2.10 -29.48 3.01
C ASP A 117 -2.22 -28.63 4.31
N ALA A 118 -1.32 -27.68 4.52
CA ALA A 118 -1.34 -26.79 5.67
C ALA A 118 -2.60 -25.91 5.74
N LEU A 119 -3.05 -25.41 4.57
CA LEU A 119 -4.29 -24.63 4.46
C LEU A 119 -5.52 -25.50 4.77
N ALA A 120 -5.57 -26.72 4.24
CA ALA A 120 -6.65 -27.67 4.51
C ALA A 120 -6.74 -28.00 6.02
N GLU A 121 -5.59 -28.23 6.67
CA GLU A 121 -5.53 -28.47 8.11
C GLU A 121 -5.99 -27.22 8.91
N TRP A 122 -5.55 -26.02 8.51
CA TRP A 122 -5.89 -24.78 9.22
C TRP A 122 -7.35 -24.39 9.06
N VAL A 123 -7.93 -24.53 7.86
CA VAL A 123 -9.34 -24.24 7.59
C VAL A 123 -10.27 -25.30 8.20
N GLY A 124 -9.84 -26.55 8.21
CA GLY A 124 -10.60 -27.69 8.72
C GLY A 124 -11.79 -28.11 7.88
N VAL A 125 -12.01 -27.48 6.74
CA VAL A 125 -13.05 -27.83 5.75
C VAL A 125 -12.39 -27.99 4.39
N THR A 126 -12.61 -29.12 3.73
CA THR A 126 -12.04 -29.43 2.44
C THR A 126 -13.13 -29.80 1.44
N ASP A 127 -12.86 -29.58 0.17
CA ASP A 127 -13.66 -30.05 -0.96
C ASP A 127 -13.51 -31.58 -1.16
N GLU A 128 -14.15 -32.12 -2.21
CA GLU A 128 -14.13 -33.56 -2.53
C GLU A 128 -12.72 -34.07 -2.88
N ASP A 129 -11.82 -33.17 -3.34
CA ASP A 129 -10.43 -33.48 -3.72
C ASP A 129 -9.45 -33.28 -2.53
N GLY A 130 -9.92 -32.80 -1.41
CA GLY A 130 -9.13 -32.58 -0.19
C GLY A 130 -8.48 -31.22 -0.07
N TYR A 131 -8.75 -30.28 -0.99
CA TYR A 131 -8.26 -28.91 -0.92
C TYR A 131 -9.11 -28.05 0.01
N ALA A 132 -8.49 -27.05 0.64
CA ALA A 132 -9.20 -26.12 1.48
C ALA A 132 -10.31 -25.39 0.73
N GLU A 133 -11.51 -25.31 1.31
CA GLU A 133 -12.60 -24.54 0.72
C GLU A 133 -12.39 -23.04 0.93
N PHE A 134 -12.46 -22.27 -0.14
CA PHE A 134 -12.35 -20.82 -0.16
C PHE A 134 -13.60 -20.16 -0.71
N ILE A 135 -13.91 -18.99 -0.22
CA ILE A 135 -14.88 -18.08 -0.83
C ILE A 135 -14.15 -16.86 -1.41
N SER A 136 -14.71 -16.28 -2.47
CA SER A 136 -14.15 -15.04 -3.00
C SER A 136 -14.29 -13.89 -1.99
N LEU A 137 -13.36 -12.94 -2.03
CA LEU A 137 -13.43 -11.74 -1.18
C LEU A 137 -14.75 -10.98 -1.36
N ASP A 138 -15.25 -10.88 -2.61
CA ASP A 138 -16.51 -10.18 -2.91
C ASP A 138 -17.67 -10.84 -2.20
N ARG A 139 -17.77 -12.17 -2.26
CA ARG A 139 -18.82 -12.91 -1.55
C ARG A 139 -18.72 -12.75 -0.04
N TYR A 140 -17.51 -12.80 0.52
CA TYR A 140 -17.30 -12.54 1.95
C TYR A 140 -17.77 -11.14 2.35
N VAL A 141 -17.41 -10.12 1.56
CA VAL A 141 -17.83 -8.73 1.81
C VAL A 141 -19.34 -8.59 1.72
N GLU A 142 -20.01 -9.24 0.77
CA GLU A 142 -21.49 -9.25 0.66
C GLU A 142 -22.14 -9.88 1.89
N ASP A 143 -21.63 -11.04 2.34
CA ASP A 143 -22.14 -11.72 3.54
C ASP A 143 -21.97 -10.86 4.80
N VAL A 144 -20.82 -10.20 4.95
CA VAL A 144 -20.56 -9.29 6.07
C VAL A 144 -21.47 -8.06 6.03
N LYS A 145 -21.71 -7.46 4.86
CA LYS A 145 -22.64 -6.33 4.69
C LYS A 145 -24.07 -6.75 5.03
N MET A 146 -24.50 -7.91 4.56
CA MET A 146 -25.81 -8.45 4.84
C MET A 146 -26.02 -8.73 6.34
N SER A 147 -25.03 -9.35 6.98
CA SER A 147 -25.05 -9.63 8.42
C SER A 147 -25.12 -8.35 9.26
N ARG A 148 -24.37 -7.31 8.88
CA ARG A 148 -24.42 -5.99 9.52
C ARG A 148 -25.78 -5.32 9.34
N SER A 149 -26.33 -5.35 8.13
CA SER A 149 -27.65 -4.78 7.82
C SER A 149 -28.77 -5.41 8.66
N LEU A 150 -28.68 -6.69 8.97
CA LEU A 150 -29.64 -7.40 9.83
C LEU A 150 -29.50 -7.06 11.33
N THR A 151 -28.35 -6.51 11.74
CA THR A 151 -28.07 -6.20 13.15
C THR A 151 -28.32 -4.72 13.49
N GLU A 152 -28.46 -3.85 12.47
CA GLU A 152 -28.47 -2.39 12.62
C GLU A 152 -29.89 -1.76 12.71
N GLU A 153 -30.94 -2.50 13.03
CA GLU A 153 -32.33 -1.98 13.06
C GLU A 153 -32.59 -0.77 13.99
N ASN A 154 -31.63 -0.34 14.82
CA ASN A 154 -31.82 0.77 15.76
C ASN A 154 -30.62 1.69 16.02
N LEU A 155 -29.66 1.78 15.13
CA LEU A 155 -28.55 2.72 15.29
C LEU A 155 -28.86 4.08 14.61
N PRO A 156 -28.40 5.22 15.21
CA PRO A 156 -28.53 6.52 14.57
C PRO A 156 -27.76 6.52 13.24
N LEU A 157 -28.44 6.90 12.17
CA LEU A 157 -27.84 6.97 10.82
C LEU A 157 -26.90 8.18 10.71
N ILE A 158 -25.66 7.92 10.33
CA ILE A 158 -24.71 8.94 9.87
C ILE A 158 -24.62 8.80 8.35
N ALA A 159 -25.07 9.82 7.62
CA ALA A 159 -24.89 9.87 6.18
C ALA A 159 -23.48 10.36 5.86
N ILE A 160 -22.72 9.57 5.11
CA ILE A 160 -21.44 9.98 4.52
C ILE A 160 -21.67 10.18 3.03
N ILE A 161 -21.50 11.42 2.57
CA ILE A 161 -21.61 11.75 1.15
C ILE A 161 -20.19 11.94 0.60
N PRO A 162 -19.61 10.94 -0.08
CA PRO A 162 -18.33 11.13 -0.74
C PRO A 162 -18.52 12.06 -1.95
N VAL A 163 -17.62 13.04 -2.08
CA VAL A 163 -17.55 13.90 -3.27
C VAL A 163 -16.20 13.64 -3.92
N GLU A 164 -16.23 12.95 -5.05
CA GLU A 164 -15.04 12.59 -5.82
C GLU A 164 -15.07 13.31 -7.18
N GLY A 165 -13.92 13.84 -7.60
CA GLY A 165 -13.75 14.49 -8.89
C GLY A 165 -13.35 15.95 -8.80
N THR A 166 -13.37 16.62 -9.95
CA THR A 166 -13.04 18.05 -10.06
C THR A 166 -14.25 18.89 -9.73
N LEU A 167 -14.12 19.76 -8.72
CA LEU A 167 -15.16 20.74 -8.40
C LEU A 167 -15.07 21.91 -9.38
N ILE A 168 -16.11 22.13 -10.14
CA ILE A 168 -16.27 23.29 -11.04
C ILE A 168 -17.43 24.14 -10.55
N PRO A 169 -17.34 25.48 -10.60
CA PRO A 169 -18.46 26.34 -10.29
C PRO A 169 -19.49 26.31 -11.44
N GLY A 170 -20.75 26.18 -11.10
CA GLY A 170 -21.87 26.17 -12.03
C GLY A 170 -22.78 24.93 -11.90
N ASP A 171 -23.83 24.89 -12.69
CA ASP A 171 -24.70 23.74 -12.79
C ASP A 171 -24.09 22.73 -13.77
N SER A 172 -23.93 21.46 -13.35
CA SER A 172 -23.57 20.39 -14.28
C SER A 172 -24.84 19.84 -14.91
N GLU A 173 -24.86 19.76 -16.26
CA GLU A 173 -25.89 18.97 -16.92
C GLU A 173 -25.73 17.50 -16.50
N GLU A 174 -26.82 16.87 -16.09
CA GLU A 174 -26.85 15.44 -15.79
C GLU A 174 -26.45 14.66 -17.06
N GLY A 175 -25.32 13.91 -16.98
CA GLY A 175 -24.83 13.03 -18.03
C GLY A 175 -25.29 11.60 -17.82
#